data_ce13be78a9b8a9e67c649503cc4c3d1e
#
_entry.id   ce13be78a9b8a9e67c649503cc4c3d1e
#
_cell.length_a   1.000
_cell.length_b   1.000
_cell.length_c   1.000
_cell.angle_alpha   90.00
_cell.angle_beta   90.00
_cell.angle_gamma   90.00
#
_symmetry.space_group_name_H-M   'P 1'
#
loop_
_entity.id
_entity.type
_entity.pdbx_description
1 polymer ?
#
loop_
_entity_poly.entity_id
_entity_poly.type
_entity_poly.pdbx_seq_one_letter_code
_entity_poly.pdbx_strand_id
1 'polypeptide(L)'
;EEKLHEISNLIDMIEFMISFMIRLRDNADALEHSALYDQLTDCKNRKALDWAYTENLEKYFPLAVVMCDINGLKEINDQKGHDAGDKCIVQTAQTLKSVFGKRHVYRLGGDEFIAVLPNITHPAFQKLLETAKSQLGAAASLGTTISGTKDTDFESLLKAADVEMYENKKQYYIVTGKDRRKHSL
;
A
#
# COMPACT_ATOMS: atom_id res chain seq x y z
N GLU A 1 -21.96 56.72 8.29
CA GLU A 1 -21.69 56.04 6.99
C GLU A 1 -20.24 55.55 6.89
N GLU A 2 -19.24 56.37 7.27
CA GLU A 2 -17.82 56.03 7.19
C GLU A 2 -17.46 54.77 8.01
N LYS A 3 -17.93 54.67 9.26
CA LYS A 3 -17.73 53.47 10.10
C LYS A 3 -18.36 52.19 9.58
N LEU A 4 -19.50 52.28 8.89
CA LEU A 4 -20.15 51.15 8.27
C LEU A 4 -19.33 50.64 7.06
N HIS A 5 -18.74 51.55 6.32
CA HIS A 5 -17.86 51.21 5.20
C HIS A 5 -16.55 50.58 5.68
N GLU A 6 -15.95 51.08 6.75
CA GLU A 6 -14.77 50.46 7.39
C GLU A 6 -15.05 49.05 7.89
N ILE A 7 -16.21 48.82 8.53
CA ILE A 7 -16.62 47.47 8.98
C ILE A 7 -16.84 46.54 7.81
N SER A 8 -17.48 47.00 6.71
CA SER A 8 -17.66 46.20 5.51
C SER A 8 -16.32 45.77 4.90
N ASN A 9 -15.40 46.71 4.76
CA ASN A 9 -14.05 46.44 4.23
C ASN A 9 -13.28 45.43 5.12
N LEU A 10 -13.44 45.51 6.43
CA LEU A 10 -12.83 44.57 7.36
C LEU A 10 -13.43 43.18 7.24
N ILE A 11 -14.74 43.07 7.08
CA ILE A 11 -15.42 41.79 6.84
C ILE A 11 -14.92 41.15 5.52
N ASP A 12 -14.90 41.91 4.44
CA ASP A 12 -14.43 41.43 3.13
C ASP A 12 -12.96 40.96 3.21
N MET A 13 -12.12 41.66 3.94
CA MET A 13 -10.73 41.25 4.17
C MET A 13 -10.63 39.95 4.98
N ILE A 14 -11.46 39.78 6.03
CA ILE A 14 -11.50 38.58 6.83
C ILE A 14 -11.97 37.38 5.97
N GLU A 15 -13.02 37.55 5.18
CA GLU A 15 -13.54 36.53 4.28
C GLU A 15 -12.48 36.10 3.25
N PHE A 16 -11.77 37.07 2.67
CA PHE A 16 -10.66 36.80 1.77
C PHE A 16 -9.54 36.00 2.47
N MET A 17 -9.13 36.42 3.67
CA MET A 17 -8.08 35.72 4.43
C MET A 17 -8.49 34.28 4.77
N ILE A 18 -9.74 34.05 5.22
CA ILE A 18 -10.25 32.72 5.53
C ILE A 18 -10.24 31.84 4.26
N SER A 19 -10.76 32.37 3.16
CA SER A 19 -10.78 31.66 1.87
C SER A 19 -9.38 31.31 1.37
N PHE A 20 -8.44 32.23 1.55
CA PHE A 20 -7.04 32.02 1.18
C PHE A 20 -6.37 30.94 2.05
N MET A 21 -6.59 30.96 3.37
CA MET A 21 -6.07 29.94 4.28
C MET A 21 -6.65 28.55 3.99
N ILE A 22 -7.94 28.45 3.68
CA ILE A 22 -8.56 27.19 3.25
C ILE A 22 -7.87 26.64 2.00
N ARG A 23 -7.69 27.47 0.97
CA ARG A 23 -7.00 27.07 -0.27
C ARG A 23 -5.55 26.64 -0.05
N LEU A 24 -4.82 27.33 0.83
CA LEU A 24 -3.45 26.95 1.19
C LEU A 24 -3.41 25.58 1.85
N ARG A 25 -4.34 25.31 2.77
CA ARG A 25 -4.45 24.01 3.44
C ARG A 25 -4.79 22.91 2.44
N ASP A 26 -5.82 23.13 1.61
CA ASP A 26 -6.25 22.14 0.62
C ASP A 26 -5.14 21.82 -0.39
N ASN A 27 -4.35 22.81 -0.80
CA ASN A 27 -3.18 22.61 -1.65
C ASN A 27 -2.07 21.83 -0.92
N ALA A 28 -1.82 22.12 0.36
CA ALA A 28 -0.82 21.39 1.16
C ALA A 28 -1.24 19.93 1.33
N ASP A 29 -2.51 19.67 1.67
CA ASP A 29 -3.06 18.32 1.80
C ASP A 29 -2.99 17.54 0.47
N ALA A 30 -3.29 18.19 -0.66
CA ALA A 30 -3.17 17.60 -1.98
C ALA A 30 -1.72 17.27 -2.36
N LEU A 31 -0.77 18.14 -2.02
CA LEU A 31 0.66 17.91 -2.24
C LEU A 31 1.18 16.75 -1.37
N GLU A 32 0.79 16.70 -0.10
CA GLU A 32 1.14 15.61 0.79
C GLU A 32 0.57 14.29 0.27
N HIS A 33 -0.70 14.27 -0.12
CA HIS A 33 -1.32 13.09 -0.69
C HIS A 33 -0.60 12.63 -1.96
N SER A 34 -0.29 13.53 -2.88
CA SER A 34 0.44 13.17 -4.12
C SER A 34 1.87 12.67 -3.87
N ALA A 35 2.50 13.12 -2.77
CA ALA A 35 3.84 12.70 -2.39
C ALA A 35 3.89 11.33 -1.71
N LEU A 36 2.81 10.91 -1.02
CA LEU A 36 2.78 9.73 -0.15
C LEU A 36 1.84 8.62 -0.61
N TYR A 37 1.01 8.86 -1.64
CA TYR A 37 0.06 7.87 -2.15
C TYR A 37 0.30 7.56 -3.62
N ASP A 38 -0.05 6.33 -4.01
CA ASP A 38 -0.05 5.86 -5.38
C ASP A 38 -1.33 6.30 -6.10
N GLN A 39 -1.20 6.98 -7.23
CA GLN A 39 -2.33 7.58 -7.94
C GLN A 39 -3.35 6.57 -8.50
N LEU A 40 -2.90 5.35 -8.84
CA LEU A 40 -3.78 4.33 -9.41
C LEU A 40 -4.61 3.63 -8.34
N THR A 41 -4.00 3.35 -7.19
CA THR A 41 -4.61 2.46 -6.18
C THR A 41 -5.07 3.18 -4.92
N ASP A 42 -4.61 4.42 -4.71
CA ASP A 42 -4.80 5.14 -3.45
C ASP A 42 -4.27 4.35 -2.23
N CYS A 43 -3.28 3.50 -2.46
CA CYS A 43 -2.46 2.95 -1.40
C CYS A 43 -1.35 3.94 -1.06
N LYS A 44 -0.80 3.85 0.14
CA LYS A 44 0.46 4.53 0.43
C LYS A 44 1.55 4.03 -0.52
N ASN A 45 2.50 4.90 -0.88
CA ASN A 45 3.60 4.52 -1.76
C ASN A 45 4.86 4.08 -0.97
N ARG A 46 5.92 3.68 -1.68
CA ARG A 46 7.21 3.30 -1.09
C ARG A 46 7.77 4.38 -0.17
N LYS A 47 7.70 5.65 -0.55
CA LYS A 47 8.20 6.77 0.25
C LYS A 47 7.47 6.88 1.60
N ALA A 48 6.16 6.66 1.61
CA ALA A 48 5.37 6.64 2.82
C ALA A 48 5.74 5.46 3.73
N LEU A 49 6.09 4.29 3.16
CA LEU A 49 6.59 3.13 3.91
C LEU A 49 7.93 3.44 4.58
N ASP A 50 8.88 3.94 3.80
CA ASP A 50 10.22 4.27 4.30
C ASP A 50 10.13 5.29 5.44
N TRP A 51 9.32 6.33 5.26
CA TRP A 51 9.12 7.35 6.29
C TRP A 51 8.47 6.79 7.57
N ALA A 52 7.49 5.89 7.43
CA ALA A 52 6.76 5.35 8.60
C ALA A 52 7.61 4.45 9.50
N TYR A 53 8.60 3.74 8.94
CA TYR A 53 9.31 2.67 9.65
C TYR A 53 10.82 2.87 9.77
N THR A 54 11.35 4.02 9.37
CA THR A 54 12.78 4.37 9.53
C THR A 54 13.14 4.67 10.98
N GLU A 55 12.19 5.22 11.75
CA GLU A 55 12.43 5.63 13.14
C GLU A 55 11.47 4.94 14.11
N ASN A 56 11.98 4.55 15.29
CA ASN A 56 11.19 4.04 16.41
C ASN A 56 10.37 2.77 16.10
N LEU A 57 10.91 1.84 15.32
CA LEU A 57 10.27 0.56 14.99
C LEU A 57 9.81 -0.21 16.25
N GLU A 58 10.51 -0.05 17.36
CA GLU A 58 10.22 -0.70 18.66
C GLU A 58 8.77 -0.49 19.15
N LYS A 59 8.13 0.62 18.76
CA LYS A 59 6.74 0.94 19.16
C LYS A 59 5.70 0.09 18.45
N TYR A 60 6.08 -0.61 17.39
CA TYR A 60 5.18 -1.31 16.49
C TYR A 60 5.11 -2.82 16.71
N PHE A 61 5.96 -3.36 17.63
CA PHE A 61 5.95 -4.78 17.93
C PHE A 61 4.80 -5.18 18.88
N PRO A 62 4.22 -6.38 18.69
CA PRO A 62 4.48 -7.36 17.62
C PRO A 62 4.15 -6.81 16.23
N LEU A 63 5.03 -7.05 15.27
CA LEU A 63 4.92 -6.51 13.91
C LEU A 63 4.82 -7.66 12.91
N ALA A 64 3.79 -7.62 12.05
CA ALA A 64 3.68 -8.53 10.93
C ALA A 64 3.82 -7.79 9.60
N VAL A 65 4.45 -8.46 8.64
CA VAL A 65 4.66 -7.98 7.27
C VAL A 65 4.09 -9.01 6.30
N VAL A 66 3.38 -8.54 5.29
CA VAL A 66 2.86 -9.34 4.17
C VAL A 66 3.37 -8.72 2.88
N MET A 67 4.23 -9.42 2.16
CA MET A 67 4.58 -9.08 0.77
C MET A 67 3.56 -9.71 -0.16
N CYS A 68 3.18 -8.99 -1.21
CA CYS A 68 2.20 -9.45 -2.19
C CYS A 68 2.65 -9.03 -3.59
N ASP A 69 2.60 -9.98 -4.52
CA ASP A 69 2.93 -9.78 -5.93
C ASP A 69 1.83 -10.37 -6.80
N ILE A 70 1.34 -9.60 -7.78
CA ILE A 70 0.27 -10.03 -8.69
C ILE A 70 0.81 -11.04 -9.70
N ASN A 71 0.17 -12.20 -9.76
CA ASN A 71 0.57 -13.27 -10.67
C ASN A 71 0.14 -12.99 -12.10
N GLY A 72 1.08 -13.10 -13.04
CA GLY A 72 0.78 -13.03 -14.47
C GLY A 72 0.33 -11.65 -14.97
N LEU A 73 0.61 -10.54 -14.26
CA LEU A 73 0.21 -9.19 -14.69
C LEU A 73 0.73 -8.85 -16.10
N LYS A 74 1.95 -9.28 -16.43
CA LYS A 74 2.51 -9.07 -17.77
C LYS A 74 1.70 -9.78 -18.85
N GLU A 75 1.29 -11.03 -18.62
CA GLU A 75 0.45 -11.78 -19.58
C GLU A 75 -0.91 -11.10 -19.75
N ILE A 76 -1.49 -10.56 -18.67
CA ILE A 76 -2.75 -9.82 -18.74
C ILE A 76 -2.58 -8.58 -19.61
N ASN A 77 -1.51 -7.83 -19.40
CA ASN A 77 -1.19 -6.64 -20.19
C ASN A 77 -0.98 -6.97 -21.66
N ASP A 78 -0.19 -8.02 -21.96
CA ASP A 78 0.15 -8.43 -23.31
C ASP A 78 -1.09 -8.96 -24.08
N GLN A 79 -2.05 -9.61 -23.40
CA GLN A 79 -3.25 -10.20 -24.01
C GLN A 79 -4.45 -9.26 -24.05
N LYS A 80 -4.62 -8.40 -23.02
CA LYS A 80 -5.85 -7.63 -22.81
C LYS A 80 -5.62 -6.11 -22.70
N GLY A 81 -4.35 -5.68 -22.83
CA GLY A 81 -3.97 -4.27 -22.72
C GLY A 81 -3.75 -3.79 -21.29
N HIS A 82 -3.11 -2.64 -21.15
CA HIS A 82 -2.75 -2.04 -19.86
C HIS A 82 -3.96 -1.72 -18.98
N ASP A 83 -5.09 -1.31 -19.56
CA ASP A 83 -6.32 -1.05 -18.79
C ASP A 83 -6.83 -2.28 -18.02
N ALA A 84 -6.60 -3.49 -18.56
CA ALA A 84 -6.95 -4.74 -17.89
C ALA A 84 -5.98 -5.05 -16.74
N GLY A 85 -4.70 -4.75 -16.91
CA GLY A 85 -3.71 -4.85 -15.86
C GLY A 85 -3.96 -3.85 -14.73
N ASP A 86 -4.28 -2.62 -15.06
CA ASP A 86 -4.63 -1.58 -14.08
C ASP A 86 -5.85 -1.98 -13.23
N LYS A 87 -6.86 -2.59 -13.84
CA LYS A 87 -8.01 -3.15 -13.10
C LYS A 87 -7.58 -4.26 -12.13
N CYS A 88 -6.68 -5.16 -12.54
CA CYS A 88 -6.13 -6.18 -11.65
C CYS A 88 -5.39 -5.56 -10.46
N ILE A 89 -4.56 -4.56 -10.71
CA ILE A 89 -3.82 -3.83 -9.69
C ILE A 89 -4.79 -3.17 -8.69
N VAL A 90 -5.79 -2.44 -9.19
CA VAL A 90 -6.80 -1.77 -8.35
C VAL A 90 -7.60 -2.78 -7.54
N GLN A 91 -8.02 -3.90 -8.13
CA GLN A 91 -8.76 -4.95 -7.43
C GLN A 91 -7.94 -5.61 -6.32
N THR A 92 -6.67 -5.92 -6.59
CA THR A 92 -5.74 -6.44 -5.57
C THR A 92 -5.56 -5.45 -4.42
N ALA A 93 -5.34 -4.18 -4.74
CA ALA A 93 -5.22 -3.12 -3.74
C ALA A 93 -6.48 -2.99 -2.87
N GLN A 94 -7.67 -3.06 -3.47
CA GLN A 94 -8.94 -3.02 -2.75
C GLN A 94 -9.09 -4.21 -1.82
N THR A 95 -8.74 -5.41 -2.26
CA THR A 95 -8.75 -6.63 -1.44
C THR A 95 -7.80 -6.49 -0.26
N LEU A 96 -6.54 -6.11 -0.50
CA LEU A 96 -5.56 -5.91 0.57
C LEU A 96 -6.02 -4.84 1.58
N LYS A 97 -6.55 -3.70 1.10
CA LYS A 97 -7.07 -2.64 1.96
C LYS A 97 -8.29 -3.08 2.77
N SER A 98 -9.14 -3.92 2.23
CA SER A 98 -10.32 -4.44 2.94
C SER A 98 -9.95 -5.40 4.07
N VAL A 99 -8.91 -6.22 3.86
CA VAL A 99 -8.43 -7.23 4.82
C VAL A 99 -7.51 -6.61 5.87
N PHE A 100 -6.50 -5.89 5.45
CA PHE A 100 -5.44 -5.39 6.34
C PHE A 100 -5.66 -3.95 6.83
N GLY A 101 -6.64 -3.25 6.27
CA GLY A 101 -6.92 -1.84 6.57
C GLY A 101 -6.12 -0.87 5.70
N LYS A 102 -6.78 0.19 5.25
CA LYS A 102 -6.21 1.19 4.31
C LYS A 102 -4.88 1.81 4.76
N ARG A 103 -4.68 1.96 6.07
CA ARG A 103 -3.49 2.62 6.64
C ARG A 103 -2.24 1.76 6.58
N HIS A 104 -2.41 0.47 6.38
CA HIS A 104 -1.37 -0.55 6.51
C HIS A 104 -0.89 -1.09 5.17
N VAL A 105 -1.54 -0.71 4.06
CA VAL A 105 -1.23 -1.22 2.73
C VAL A 105 -0.47 -0.17 1.93
N TYR A 106 0.63 -0.61 1.33
CA TYR A 106 1.53 0.20 0.52
C TYR A 106 1.71 -0.48 -0.84
N ARG A 107 1.81 0.31 -1.91
CA ARG A 107 2.24 -0.15 -3.22
C ARG A 107 3.70 0.26 -3.44
N LEU A 108 4.55 -0.72 -3.70
CA LEU A 108 5.98 -0.48 -3.89
C LEU A 108 6.32 -0.09 -5.33
N GLY A 109 5.49 -0.50 -6.28
CA GLY A 109 5.59 -0.23 -7.71
C GLY A 109 5.08 -1.42 -8.53
N GLY A 110 4.71 -1.21 -9.77
CA GLY A 110 4.25 -2.29 -10.65
C GLY A 110 3.15 -3.15 -10.04
N ASP A 111 3.46 -4.42 -9.83
CA ASP A 111 2.61 -5.48 -9.28
C ASP A 111 2.85 -5.77 -7.79
N GLU A 112 3.77 -5.03 -7.14
CA GLU A 112 4.23 -5.31 -5.78
C GLU A 112 3.51 -4.45 -4.73
N PHE A 113 2.97 -5.13 -3.71
CA PHE A 113 2.36 -4.51 -2.53
C PHE A 113 2.98 -5.04 -1.25
N ILE A 114 2.84 -4.26 -0.19
CA ILE A 114 3.19 -4.68 1.16
C ILE A 114 2.09 -4.25 2.13
N ALA A 115 1.75 -5.12 3.08
CA ALA A 115 0.99 -4.72 4.25
C ALA A 115 1.87 -4.84 5.49
N VAL A 116 1.85 -3.80 6.33
CA VAL A 116 2.61 -3.74 7.58
C VAL A 116 1.63 -3.53 8.73
N LEU A 117 1.58 -4.50 9.64
CA LEU A 117 0.55 -4.60 10.67
C LEU A 117 1.20 -4.48 12.05
N PRO A 118 1.21 -3.25 12.62
CA PRO A 118 1.79 -3.02 13.94
C PRO A 118 0.86 -3.55 15.05
N ASN A 119 1.47 -3.93 16.17
CA ASN A 119 0.80 -4.34 17.40
C ASN A 119 -0.22 -5.48 17.20
N ILE A 120 0.06 -6.40 16.26
CA ILE A 120 -0.84 -7.50 15.94
C ILE A 120 -0.40 -8.80 16.60
N THR A 121 -1.33 -9.50 17.23
CA THR A 121 -1.06 -10.83 17.78
C THR A 121 -1.02 -11.89 16.69
N HIS A 122 -0.25 -12.98 16.91
CA HIS A 122 -0.13 -14.04 15.93
C HIS A 122 -1.50 -14.66 15.53
N PRO A 123 -2.45 -14.97 16.44
CA PRO A 123 -3.75 -15.51 16.04
C PRO A 123 -4.58 -14.52 15.20
N ALA A 124 -4.54 -13.22 15.53
CA ALA A 124 -5.24 -12.20 14.75
C ALA A 124 -4.65 -12.07 13.35
N PHE A 125 -3.32 -12.11 13.24
CA PHE A 125 -2.63 -12.07 11.96
C PHE A 125 -2.99 -13.28 11.09
N GLN A 126 -2.97 -14.49 11.64
CA GLN A 126 -3.31 -15.71 10.89
C GLN A 126 -4.74 -15.64 10.29
N LYS A 127 -5.71 -15.15 11.07
CA LYS A 127 -7.08 -14.96 10.57
C LYS A 127 -7.16 -13.99 9.38
N LEU A 128 -6.44 -12.87 9.45
CA LEU A 128 -6.38 -11.91 8.33
C LEU A 128 -5.69 -12.52 7.12
N LEU A 129 -4.61 -13.26 7.33
CA LEU A 129 -3.86 -13.92 6.27
C LEU A 129 -4.70 -14.98 5.54
N GLU A 130 -5.46 -15.81 6.27
CA GLU A 130 -6.38 -16.76 5.68
C GLU A 130 -7.46 -16.08 4.83
N THR A 131 -7.99 -14.95 5.33
CA THR A 131 -8.97 -14.16 4.58
C THR A 131 -8.34 -13.59 3.30
N ALA A 132 -7.14 -13.05 3.37
CA ALA A 132 -6.42 -12.53 2.21
C ALA A 132 -6.16 -13.63 1.18
N LYS A 133 -5.63 -14.79 1.61
CA LYS A 133 -5.39 -15.95 0.75
C LYS A 133 -6.68 -16.45 0.07
N SER A 134 -7.78 -16.49 0.80
CA SER A 134 -9.09 -16.90 0.26
C SER A 134 -9.62 -15.92 -0.80
N GLN A 135 -9.46 -14.60 -0.59
CA GLN A 135 -9.98 -13.59 -1.51
C GLN A 135 -9.10 -13.37 -2.74
N LEU A 136 -7.78 -13.43 -2.58
CA LEU A 136 -6.84 -13.27 -3.68
C LEU A 136 -6.69 -14.54 -4.51
N GLY A 137 -6.79 -15.71 -3.88
CA GLY A 137 -6.63 -17.00 -4.55
C GLY A 137 -5.33 -17.08 -5.34
N ALA A 138 -5.43 -17.50 -6.62
CA ALA A 138 -4.30 -17.60 -7.52
C ALA A 138 -3.89 -16.25 -8.18
N ALA A 139 -4.61 -15.15 -7.91
CA ALA A 139 -4.32 -13.85 -8.54
C ALA A 139 -3.04 -13.21 -8.01
N ALA A 140 -2.63 -13.55 -6.79
CA ALA A 140 -1.42 -13.00 -6.18
C ALA A 140 -0.68 -14.05 -5.35
N SER A 141 0.64 -13.89 -5.26
CA SER A 141 1.52 -14.64 -4.37
C SER A 141 1.80 -13.80 -3.12
N LEU A 142 1.64 -14.41 -1.96
CA LEU A 142 1.87 -13.77 -0.67
C LEU A 142 3.07 -14.41 0.02
N GLY A 143 3.88 -13.59 0.68
CA GLY A 143 4.88 -14.03 1.64
C GLY A 143 4.74 -13.23 2.93
N THR A 144 5.05 -13.85 4.06
CA THR A 144 4.69 -13.30 5.36
C THR A 144 5.77 -13.47 6.38
N THR A 145 5.85 -12.54 7.30
CA THR A 145 6.66 -12.67 8.51
C THR A 145 5.98 -11.98 9.67
N ILE A 146 6.23 -12.47 10.86
CA ILE A 146 5.80 -11.83 12.12
C ILE A 146 6.91 -11.93 13.14
N SER A 147 7.24 -10.83 13.79
CA SER A 147 8.17 -10.81 14.92
C SER A 147 7.49 -10.26 16.17
N GLY A 148 7.68 -10.97 17.27
CA GLY A 148 7.26 -10.52 18.61
C GLY A 148 8.36 -9.77 19.35
N THR A 149 9.60 -9.77 18.86
CA THR A 149 10.78 -9.20 19.52
C THR A 149 11.22 -7.91 18.85
N LYS A 150 11.72 -6.98 19.67
CA LYS A 150 12.23 -5.69 19.22
C LYS A 150 13.63 -5.73 18.62
N ASP A 151 14.28 -6.89 18.68
CA ASP A 151 15.65 -7.09 18.21
C ASP A 151 15.75 -7.32 16.70
N THR A 152 14.62 -7.40 16.02
CA THR A 152 14.54 -7.62 14.57
C THR A 152 14.39 -6.27 13.87
N ASP A 153 15.30 -5.95 12.97
CA ASP A 153 15.18 -4.76 12.13
C ASP A 153 14.12 -4.95 11.03
N PHE A 154 13.62 -3.84 10.52
CA PHE A 154 12.53 -3.86 9.52
C PHE A 154 12.96 -4.48 8.19
N GLU A 155 14.22 -4.28 7.80
CA GLU A 155 14.77 -4.82 6.56
C GLU A 155 14.82 -6.35 6.60
N SER A 156 15.20 -6.93 7.73
CA SER A 156 15.18 -8.38 7.95
C SER A 156 13.78 -8.97 7.85
N LEU A 157 12.75 -8.26 8.37
CA LEU A 157 11.35 -8.68 8.25
C LEU A 157 10.88 -8.63 6.79
N LEU A 158 11.20 -7.56 6.09
CA LEU A 158 10.90 -7.42 4.66
C LEU A 158 11.51 -8.55 3.85
N LYS A 159 12.81 -8.80 4.05
CA LYS A 159 13.55 -9.85 3.35
C LYS A 159 12.98 -11.24 3.60
N ALA A 160 12.60 -11.55 4.84
CA ALA A 160 11.99 -12.83 5.16
C ALA A 160 10.64 -13.03 4.44
N ALA A 161 9.79 -11.99 4.44
CA ALA A 161 8.51 -12.02 3.72
C ALA A 161 8.70 -12.12 2.19
N ASP A 162 9.70 -11.41 1.64
CA ASP A 162 10.02 -11.45 0.21
C ASP A 162 10.46 -12.84 -0.26
N VAL A 163 11.31 -13.50 0.52
CA VAL A 163 11.74 -14.87 0.23
C VAL A 163 10.55 -15.84 0.16
N GLU A 164 9.64 -15.79 1.13
CA GLU A 164 8.43 -16.63 1.13
C GLU A 164 7.53 -16.31 -0.08
N MET A 165 7.30 -15.04 -0.38
CA MET A 165 6.52 -14.60 -1.53
C MET A 165 7.11 -15.13 -2.84
N TYR A 166 8.42 -15.03 -3.01
CA TYR A 166 9.11 -15.51 -4.18
C TYR A 166 8.98 -17.03 -4.37
N GLU A 167 9.10 -17.83 -3.29
CA GLU A 167 8.88 -19.28 -3.35
C GLU A 167 7.42 -19.61 -3.74
N ASN A 168 6.44 -18.89 -3.17
CA ASN A 168 5.03 -19.05 -3.53
C ASN A 168 4.76 -18.66 -4.98
N LYS A 169 5.42 -17.62 -5.49
CA LYS A 169 5.36 -17.21 -6.89
C LYS A 169 5.95 -18.29 -7.83
N LYS A 170 7.06 -18.90 -7.46
CA LYS A 170 7.63 -20.05 -8.21
C LYS A 170 6.64 -21.22 -8.29
N GLN A 171 6.03 -21.58 -7.16
CA GLN A 171 5.04 -22.67 -7.12
C GLN A 171 3.85 -22.38 -8.03
N TYR A 172 3.36 -21.15 -8.04
CA TYR A 172 2.30 -20.73 -8.97
C TYR A 172 2.68 -20.99 -10.43
N TYR A 173 3.88 -20.59 -10.85
CA TYR A 173 4.33 -20.81 -12.23
C TYR A 173 4.55 -22.28 -12.58
N ILE A 174 5.03 -23.09 -11.64
CA ILE A 174 5.18 -24.54 -11.82
C ILE A 174 3.81 -25.20 -12.03
N VAL A 175 2.85 -24.92 -11.13
CA VAL A 175 1.50 -25.52 -11.16
C VAL A 175 0.71 -25.09 -12.40
N THR A 176 0.86 -23.83 -12.82
CA THR A 176 0.13 -23.30 -13.98
C THR A 176 0.81 -23.60 -15.32
N GLY A 177 2.01 -24.22 -15.32
CA GLY A 177 2.77 -24.52 -16.54
C GLY A 177 3.33 -23.28 -17.23
N LYS A 178 3.31 -22.10 -16.59
CA LYS A 178 3.74 -20.80 -17.14
C LYS A 178 5.21 -20.49 -16.88
N ASP A 179 6.03 -21.48 -16.50
CA ASP A 179 7.46 -21.27 -16.22
C ASP A 179 8.22 -20.93 -17.51
N ARG A 180 8.58 -19.66 -17.67
CA ARG A 180 9.26 -19.11 -18.86
C ARG A 180 10.64 -19.74 -19.11
N ARG A 181 11.28 -20.34 -18.10
CA ARG A 181 12.60 -20.95 -18.23
C ARG A 181 12.60 -22.22 -19.04
N LYS A 182 11.44 -22.85 -19.33
CA LYS A 182 11.31 -24.04 -20.17
C LYS A 182 11.20 -23.75 -21.68
N HIS A 183 11.13 -22.46 -22.09
CA HIS A 183 10.96 -22.08 -23.49
C HIS A 183 12.18 -21.36 -24.08
N SER A 184 13.34 -21.43 -23.41
CA SER A 184 14.64 -20.94 -23.90
C SER A 184 15.60 -22.11 -24.06
N LEU A 185 15.29 -23.01 -25.00
CA LEU A 185 16.17 -24.00 -25.57
C LEU A 185 16.00 -23.97 -27.08
#